data_93aa60ef4f1ee40fc637eb8bd354afb5
#
_entry.id   93aa60ef4f1ee40fc637eb8bd354afb5
#
_cell.length_a   1.000
_cell.length_b   1.000
_cell.length_c   1.000
_cell.angle_alpha   90.00
_cell.angle_beta   90.00
_cell.angle_gamma   90.00
#
_symmetry.space_group_name_H-M   'P 1'
#
loop_
_entity.id
_entity.type
_entity.pdbx_description
1 polymer ?
#
loop_
_entity_poly.entity_id
_entity_poly.type
_entity_poly.pdbx_seq_one_letter_code
_entity_poly.pdbx_strand_id
1 'polypeptide(L)'
;MDILLIKEVEYAIMVLDELNKESPLSAAELSERKNIPSPFIYRVLKKLAAADILEIKRGAHGGYRIKADCKELTLYDVICAFENTFLVIECMKKHYDCGHNKGLGCCIHREFGRIQGRLRTEFMRNDLHGLLSEESAG
;
A
#
# COMPACT_ATOMS: atom_id res chain seq x y z
N MET A 1 18.53 -10.90 3.25
CA MET A 1 17.24 -11.47 2.82
C MET A 1 16.46 -10.44 2.04
N ASP A 2 16.00 -10.81 0.88
CA ASP A 2 15.25 -9.90 0.03
C ASP A 2 13.79 -9.84 0.45
N ILE A 3 13.26 -8.62 0.50
CA ILE A 3 11.89 -8.36 0.91
C ILE A 3 11.09 -7.92 -0.31
N LEU A 4 9.95 -8.56 -0.53
CA LEU A 4 9.11 -8.26 -1.68
C LEU A 4 8.52 -6.85 -1.64
N LEU A 5 8.08 -6.42 -0.47
CA LEU A 5 7.48 -5.10 -0.28
C LEU A 5 8.37 -4.21 0.57
N ILE A 6 8.36 -2.93 0.25
CA ILE A 6 9.17 -1.95 0.98
C ILE A 6 8.59 -1.68 2.38
N LYS A 7 9.44 -1.22 3.27
CA LYS A 7 9.07 -0.94 4.66
C LYS A 7 7.96 0.08 4.80
N GLU A 8 7.89 1.03 3.87
CA GLU A 8 6.83 2.04 3.89
C GLU A 8 5.44 1.45 3.79
N VAL A 9 5.28 0.33 3.07
CA VAL A 9 3.98 -0.36 2.96
C VAL A 9 3.57 -0.93 4.32
N GLU A 10 4.51 -1.49 5.08
CA GLU A 10 4.22 -1.97 6.43
C GLU A 10 3.76 -0.83 7.32
N TYR A 11 4.47 0.29 7.28
CA TYR A 11 4.10 1.47 8.06
C TYR A 11 2.72 1.99 7.65
N ALA A 12 2.42 1.97 6.36
CA ALA A 12 1.12 2.41 5.86
C ALA A 12 -0.01 1.57 6.45
N ILE A 13 0.17 0.26 6.48
CA ILE A 13 -0.83 -0.65 7.05
C ILE A 13 -1.01 -0.38 8.54
N MET A 14 0.08 -0.15 9.26
CA MET A 14 0.04 0.19 10.69
C MET A 14 -0.72 1.49 10.94
N VAL A 15 -0.50 2.49 10.09
CA VAL A 15 -1.20 3.77 10.16
C VAL A 15 -2.70 3.58 9.93
N LEU A 16 -3.05 2.83 8.89
CA LEU A 16 -4.45 2.59 8.57
C LEU A 16 -5.17 1.81 9.67
N ASP A 17 -4.49 0.86 10.27
CA ASP A 17 -5.03 0.11 11.41
C ASP A 17 -5.35 1.05 12.57
N GLU A 18 -4.43 1.94 12.92
CA GLU A 18 -4.64 2.88 14.02
C GLU A 18 -5.75 3.88 13.72
N LEU A 19 -5.80 4.41 12.49
CA LEU A 19 -6.84 5.35 12.09
C LEU A 19 -8.21 4.69 11.99
N ASN A 20 -8.24 3.40 11.74
CA ASN A 20 -9.49 2.66 11.75
C ASN A 20 -10.07 2.53 13.16
N LYS A 21 -9.20 2.52 14.17
CA LYS A 21 -9.60 2.43 15.58
C LYS A 21 -9.98 3.79 16.14
N GLU A 22 -9.20 4.81 15.80
CA GLU A 22 -9.39 6.17 16.31
C GLU A 22 -8.93 7.18 15.28
N SER A 23 -9.77 8.15 14.95
CA SER A 23 -9.44 9.21 14.01
C SER A 23 -10.23 10.48 14.33
N PRO A 24 -9.75 11.67 14.00
CA PRO A 24 -8.45 11.90 13.36
C PRO A 24 -7.28 11.82 14.34
N LEU A 25 -6.09 11.55 13.82
CA LEU A 25 -4.85 11.53 14.57
C LEU A 25 -3.79 12.35 13.85
N SER A 26 -2.97 13.06 14.61
CA SER A 26 -1.86 13.82 14.05
C SER A 26 -0.71 12.90 13.66
N ALA A 27 0.20 13.43 12.84
CA ALA A 27 1.42 12.69 12.48
C ALA A 27 2.23 12.33 13.72
N ALA A 28 2.32 13.25 14.68
CA ALA A 28 3.06 13.00 15.93
C ALA A 28 2.42 11.86 16.74
N GLU A 29 1.10 11.86 16.84
CA GLU A 29 0.39 10.81 17.57
C GLU A 29 0.59 9.44 16.90
N LEU A 30 0.50 9.39 15.58
CA LEU A 30 0.71 8.15 14.83
C LEU A 30 2.14 7.64 14.96
N SER A 31 3.12 8.55 14.88
CA SER A 31 4.53 8.22 15.05
C SER A 31 4.79 7.61 16.42
N GLU A 32 4.24 8.22 17.45
CA GLU A 32 4.40 7.74 18.82
C GLU A 32 3.71 6.41 19.07
N ARG A 33 2.44 6.31 18.69
CA ARG A 33 1.65 5.09 18.95
C ARG A 33 2.18 3.85 18.23
N LYS A 34 2.66 4.02 17.01
CA LYS A 34 3.15 2.90 16.20
C LYS A 34 4.67 2.80 16.18
N ASN A 35 5.34 3.66 16.91
CA ASN A 35 6.80 3.69 16.97
C ASN A 35 7.44 3.78 15.57
N ILE A 36 6.91 4.68 14.75
CA ILE A 36 7.43 4.95 13.40
C ILE A 36 8.28 6.21 13.44
N PRO A 37 9.54 6.17 12.97
CA PRO A 37 10.38 7.37 12.96
C PRO A 37 9.74 8.53 12.20
N SER A 38 9.85 9.74 12.74
CA SER A 38 9.21 10.93 12.18
C SER A 38 9.43 11.14 10.68
N PRO A 39 10.64 10.98 10.14
CA PRO A 39 10.84 11.15 8.70
C PRO A 39 10.00 10.18 7.87
N PHE A 40 9.85 8.95 8.35
CA PHE A 40 9.05 7.94 7.65
C PHE A 40 7.56 8.23 7.76
N ILE A 41 7.08 8.67 8.94
CA ILE A 41 5.65 8.91 9.11
C ILE A 41 5.14 9.99 8.14
N TYR A 42 5.88 11.09 7.97
CA TYR A 42 5.48 12.14 7.04
C TYR A 42 5.46 11.67 5.60
N ARG A 43 6.43 10.85 5.21
CA ARG A 43 6.50 10.30 3.85
C ARG A 43 5.31 9.37 3.58
N VAL A 44 5.03 8.50 4.54
CA VAL A 44 3.91 7.55 4.45
C VAL A 44 2.58 8.29 4.33
N LEU A 45 2.35 9.26 5.21
CA LEU A 45 1.12 10.03 5.22
C LEU A 45 0.93 10.82 3.93
N LYS A 46 2.01 11.39 3.41
CA LYS A 46 1.98 12.15 2.17
C LYS A 46 1.57 11.26 0.98
N LYS A 47 2.14 10.07 0.89
CA LYS A 47 1.84 9.16 -0.21
C LYS A 47 0.41 8.61 -0.11
N LEU A 48 -0.05 8.30 1.09
CA LEU A 48 -1.43 7.84 1.28
C LEU A 48 -2.44 8.95 0.96
N ALA A 49 -2.13 10.19 1.32
CA ALA A 49 -2.99 11.32 0.99
C ALA A 49 -3.01 11.58 -0.52
N ALA A 50 -1.86 11.46 -1.19
CA ALA A 50 -1.77 11.64 -2.65
C ALA A 50 -2.57 10.57 -3.40
N ALA A 51 -2.73 9.40 -2.81
CA ALA A 51 -3.52 8.30 -3.39
C ALA A 51 -5.00 8.38 -3.01
N ASP A 52 -5.42 9.46 -2.35
CA ASP A 52 -6.81 9.66 -1.87
C ASP A 52 -7.27 8.60 -0.86
N ILE A 53 -6.34 7.97 -0.19
CA ILE A 53 -6.66 7.02 0.89
C ILE A 53 -6.89 7.77 2.20
N LEU A 54 -6.10 8.82 2.44
CA LEU A 54 -6.23 9.67 3.61
C LEU A 54 -6.60 11.10 3.23
N GLU A 55 -7.20 11.80 4.19
CA GLU A 55 -7.40 13.24 4.09
C GLU A 55 -7.02 13.89 5.40
N ILE A 56 -6.79 15.19 5.35
CA ILE A 56 -6.40 15.98 6.52
C ILE A 56 -7.59 16.81 6.97
N LYS A 57 -7.95 16.67 8.25
CA LYS A 57 -8.96 17.53 8.88
C LYS A 57 -8.22 18.62 9.61
N ARG A 58 -8.53 19.86 9.27
CA ARG A 58 -7.89 21.04 9.91
C ARG A 58 -8.61 21.42 11.20
N GLY A 59 -7.88 22.07 12.09
CA GLY A 59 -8.41 22.58 13.33
C GLY A 59 -7.74 22.00 14.56
N ALA A 60 -8.20 22.44 15.75
CA ALA A 60 -7.61 22.05 17.03
C ALA A 60 -7.70 20.53 17.29
N HIS A 61 -8.76 19.90 16.79
CA HIS A 61 -8.96 18.45 16.90
C HIS A 61 -8.80 17.76 15.54
N GLY A 62 -7.98 18.36 14.69
CA GLY A 62 -7.73 17.85 13.35
C GLY A 62 -6.66 16.78 13.33
N GLY A 63 -6.32 16.36 12.15
CA GLY A 63 -5.32 15.33 11.90
C GLY A 63 -5.68 14.55 10.65
N TYR A 64 -5.08 13.38 10.52
CA TYR A 64 -5.33 12.50 9.38
C TYR A 64 -6.48 11.56 9.68
N ARG A 65 -7.28 11.28 8.67
CA ARG A 65 -8.33 10.27 8.75
C ARG A 65 -8.44 9.53 7.42
N ILE A 66 -9.02 8.35 7.44
CA ILE A 66 -9.20 7.56 6.23
C ILE A 66 -10.35 8.17 5.44
N LYS A 67 -10.05 8.54 4.19
CA LYS A 67 -11.02 9.12 3.26
C LYS A 67 -11.72 8.02 2.47
N ALA A 68 -10.94 7.03 2.01
CA ALA A 68 -11.45 5.92 1.22
C ALA A 68 -12.34 5.01 2.04
N ASP A 69 -13.32 4.37 1.37
CA ASP A 69 -14.14 3.37 2.04
C ASP A 69 -13.32 2.09 2.23
N CYS A 70 -13.06 1.71 3.48
CA CYS A 70 -12.30 0.52 3.80
C CYS A 70 -12.89 -0.76 3.22
N LYS A 71 -14.19 -0.78 2.93
CA LYS A 71 -14.85 -1.92 2.29
C LYS A 71 -14.48 -2.07 0.81
N GLU A 72 -13.99 -0.99 0.22
CA GLU A 72 -13.55 -0.99 -1.18
C GLU A 72 -12.03 -0.96 -1.32
N LEU A 73 -11.32 -0.61 -0.25
CA LEU A 73 -9.88 -0.48 -0.24
C LEU A 73 -9.21 -1.83 0.03
N THR A 74 -8.28 -2.23 -0.82
CA THR A 74 -7.57 -3.50 -0.71
C THR A 74 -6.09 -3.30 -0.41
N LEU A 75 -5.39 -4.38 -0.06
CA LEU A 75 -3.94 -4.34 0.10
C LEU A 75 -3.25 -3.89 -1.18
N TYR A 76 -3.81 -4.28 -2.33
CA TYR A 76 -3.24 -3.86 -3.63
C TYR A 76 -3.26 -2.34 -3.78
N ASP A 77 -4.34 -1.69 -3.36
CA ASP A 77 -4.45 -0.23 -3.42
C ASP A 77 -3.40 0.45 -2.56
N VAL A 78 -3.12 -0.11 -1.38
CA VAL A 78 -2.09 0.43 -0.48
C VAL A 78 -0.71 0.27 -1.10
N ILE A 79 -0.42 -0.90 -1.65
CA ILE A 79 0.87 -1.15 -2.32
C ILE A 79 1.07 -0.17 -3.47
N CYS A 80 0.05 0.06 -4.28
CA CYS A 80 0.13 0.97 -5.42
C CYS A 80 0.33 2.43 -5.02
N ALA A 81 0.00 2.81 -3.79
CA ALA A 81 0.27 4.15 -3.29
C ALA A 81 1.77 4.42 -3.16
N PHE A 82 2.57 3.39 -2.96
CA PHE A 82 4.02 3.50 -2.78
C PHE A 82 4.80 3.06 -4.02
N GLU A 83 4.23 2.13 -4.77
CA GLU A 83 4.80 1.64 -6.01
C GLU A 83 3.81 1.97 -7.13
N ASN A 84 4.16 2.87 -8.03
CA ASN A 84 3.26 3.24 -9.12
C ASN A 84 2.76 2.01 -9.88
N THR A 85 3.63 1.01 -9.99
CA THR A 85 3.28 -0.27 -10.59
C THR A 85 4.00 -1.37 -9.83
N PHE A 86 3.24 -2.25 -9.21
CA PHE A 86 3.82 -3.41 -8.53
C PHE A 86 4.08 -4.51 -9.56
N LEU A 87 5.34 -4.72 -9.91
CA LEU A 87 5.75 -5.71 -10.89
C LEU A 87 6.74 -6.70 -10.28
N VAL A 88 6.56 -7.98 -10.59
CA VAL A 88 7.44 -9.03 -10.08
C VAL A 88 8.74 -9.13 -10.86
N ILE A 89 8.76 -8.65 -12.09
CA ILE A 89 9.96 -8.68 -12.92
C ILE A 89 10.01 -7.44 -13.80
N GLU A 90 11.22 -6.95 -14.05
CA GLU A 90 11.44 -5.69 -14.75
C GLU A 90 10.92 -5.66 -16.19
N CYS A 91 10.99 -6.80 -16.88
CA CYS A 91 10.57 -6.87 -18.28
C CYS A 91 9.06 -6.65 -18.48
N MET A 92 8.28 -6.61 -17.41
CA MET A 92 6.86 -6.31 -17.46
C MET A 92 6.57 -4.81 -17.49
N LYS A 93 7.60 -3.98 -17.31
CA LYS A 93 7.45 -2.53 -17.43
C LYS A 93 7.06 -2.15 -18.85
N LYS A 94 6.16 -1.18 -18.94
CA LYS A 94 5.74 -0.65 -20.23
C LYS A 94 6.96 -0.09 -20.97
N HIS A 95 7.07 -0.42 -22.26
CA HIS A 95 8.20 -0.01 -23.11
C HIS A 95 9.56 -0.57 -22.68
N TYR A 96 9.57 -1.67 -21.94
CA TYR A 96 10.82 -2.34 -21.59
C TYR A 96 11.49 -2.91 -22.84
N ASP A 97 12.76 -2.60 -23.02
CA ASP A 97 13.56 -3.13 -24.11
C ASP A 97 14.33 -4.35 -23.63
N CYS A 98 13.88 -5.52 -24.04
CA CYS A 98 14.56 -6.77 -23.72
C CYS A 98 15.73 -6.98 -24.67
N GLY A 99 16.97 -6.92 -24.12
CA GLY A 99 18.18 -7.12 -24.91
C GLY A 99 18.25 -8.47 -25.64
N HIS A 100 17.45 -9.43 -25.22
CA HIS A 100 17.40 -10.75 -25.85
C HIS A 100 16.30 -10.86 -26.90
N ASN A 101 15.57 -9.79 -27.13
CA ASN A 101 14.54 -9.68 -28.17
C ASN A 101 13.55 -10.85 -28.18
N LYS A 102 13.10 -11.29 -27.00
CA LYS A 102 12.16 -12.39 -26.88
C LYS A 102 10.70 -11.93 -27.06
N GLY A 103 10.42 -10.68 -26.77
CA GLY A 103 9.10 -10.10 -26.97
C GLY A 103 7.97 -10.94 -26.43
N LEU A 104 6.86 -10.97 -27.16
CA LEU A 104 5.64 -11.70 -26.74
C LEU A 104 5.83 -13.22 -26.77
N GLY A 105 6.85 -13.71 -27.45
CA GLY A 105 7.14 -15.14 -27.54
C GLY A 105 7.93 -15.69 -26.37
N CYS A 106 8.36 -14.85 -25.44
CA CYS A 106 9.17 -15.30 -24.33
C CYS A 106 8.33 -16.06 -23.30
N CYS A 107 8.63 -17.35 -23.10
CA CYS A 107 7.91 -18.18 -22.14
C CYS A 107 8.10 -17.70 -20.71
N ILE A 108 9.26 -17.12 -20.39
CA ILE A 108 9.53 -16.56 -19.06
C ILE A 108 8.65 -15.34 -18.81
N HIS A 109 8.54 -14.45 -19.79
CA HIS A 109 7.68 -13.29 -19.69
C HIS A 109 6.22 -13.69 -19.45
N ARG A 110 5.75 -14.71 -20.19
CA ARG A 110 4.38 -15.21 -20.03
C ARG A 110 4.15 -15.81 -18.65
N GLU A 111 5.11 -16.58 -18.14
CA GLU A 111 4.98 -17.20 -16.82
C GLU A 111 4.95 -16.16 -15.71
N PHE A 112 5.85 -15.15 -15.76
CA PHE A 112 5.83 -14.06 -14.78
C PHE A 112 4.57 -13.21 -14.91
N GLY A 113 4.03 -13.07 -16.12
CA GLY A 113 2.75 -12.39 -16.32
C GLY A 113 1.61 -13.11 -15.62
N ARG A 114 1.60 -14.44 -15.69
CA ARG A 114 0.61 -15.27 -15.00
C ARG A 114 0.73 -15.11 -13.48
N ILE A 115 1.95 -15.16 -12.97
CA ILE A 115 2.22 -14.98 -11.54
C ILE A 115 1.81 -13.58 -11.09
N GLN A 116 2.15 -12.55 -11.87
CA GLN A 116 1.78 -11.18 -11.59
C GLN A 116 0.27 -11.03 -11.45
N GLY A 117 -0.47 -11.63 -12.38
CA GLY A 117 -1.93 -11.60 -12.36
C GLY A 117 -2.50 -12.26 -11.11
N ARG A 118 -1.93 -13.38 -10.70
CA ARG A 118 -2.35 -14.07 -9.49
C ARG A 118 -2.04 -13.29 -8.24
N LEU A 119 -0.86 -12.67 -8.15
CA LEU A 119 -0.51 -11.83 -7.01
C LEU A 119 -1.45 -10.64 -6.88
N ARG A 120 -1.76 -10.00 -8.01
CA ARG A 120 -2.71 -8.89 -8.02
C ARG A 120 -4.07 -9.34 -7.47
N THR A 121 -4.56 -10.47 -7.95
CA THR A 121 -5.85 -11.02 -7.51
C THR A 121 -5.83 -11.33 -6.01
N GLU A 122 -4.73 -11.93 -5.52
CA GLU A 122 -4.62 -12.23 -4.09
C GLU A 122 -4.58 -10.97 -3.23
N PHE A 123 -3.84 -9.94 -3.66
CA PHE A 123 -3.80 -8.68 -2.91
C PHE A 123 -5.13 -7.92 -2.95
N MET A 124 -5.95 -8.16 -3.96
CA MET A 124 -7.28 -7.53 -4.09
C MET A 124 -8.39 -8.36 -3.43
N ARG A 125 -8.07 -9.54 -2.95
CA ARG A 125 -9.05 -10.51 -2.47
C ARG A 125 -9.84 -10.04 -1.25
N ASN A 126 -9.16 -9.43 -0.28
CA ASN A 126 -9.79 -8.98 0.94
C ASN A 126 -9.74 -7.46 1.05
N ASP A 127 -10.84 -6.86 1.49
CA ASP A 127 -10.85 -5.44 1.78
C ASP A 127 -10.24 -5.17 3.16
N LEU A 128 -9.82 -3.93 3.40
CA LEU A 128 -9.19 -3.55 4.66
C LEU A 128 -10.15 -3.59 5.82
N HIS A 129 -11.43 -3.35 5.58
CA HIS A 129 -12.43 -3.40 6.64
C HIS A 129 -12.44 -4.78 7.30
N GLY A 130 -12.49 -5.84 6.49
CA GLY A 130 -12.46 -7.21 7.00
C GLY A 130 -11.15 -7.55 7.70
N LEU A 131 -10.02 -7.20 7.07
CA LEU A 131 -8.70 -7.51 7.62
C LEU A 131 -8.45 -6.83 8.95
N LEU A 132 -8.76 -5.53 9.06
CA LEU A 132 -8.52 -4.78 10.29
C LEU A 132 -9.50 -5.17 11.39
N SER A 133 -10.71 -5.55 11.02
CA SER A 133 -11.71 -6.01 11.99
C SER A 133 -11.32 -7.35 12.61
N GLU A 134 -10.77 -8.26 11.81
CA GLU A 134 -10.31 -9.57 12.29
C GLU A 134 -9.18 -9.42 13.32
N GLU A 135 -8.24 -8.52 13.05
CA GLU A 135 -7.16 -8.24 13.98
C GLU A 135 -7.67 -7.74 15.33
N SER A 136 -8.72 -6.93 15.29
CA SER A 136 -9.32 -6.41 16.51
C SER A 136 -9.99 -7.49 17.35
N ALA A 137 -10.37 -8.60 16.74
CA ALA A 137 -11.03 -9.72 17.40
C ALA A 137 -10.04 -10.72 18.01
N GLY A 138 -8.78 -10.63 17.64
CA GLY A 138 -7.74 -11.56 18.08
C GLY A 138 -7.05 -11.24 19.40
#